data_fd4bf33fb409389c2e0d4f7ec32f8b53
#
_entry.id   fd4bf33fb409389c2e0d4f7ec32f8b53
#
_cell.length_a   1.000
_cell.length_b   1.000
_cell.length_c   1.000
_cell.angle_alpha   90.00
_cell.angle_beta   90.00
_cell.angle_gamma   90.00
#
_symmetry.space_group_name_H-M   'P 1'
#
loop_
_entity.id
_entity.type
_entity.pdbx_description
1 polymer ?
#
loop_
_entity_poly.entity_id
_entity_poly.type
_entity_poly.pdbx_seq_one_letter_code
_entity_poly.pdbx_strand_id
1 'polypeptide(L)'
;YRKEDNFKGGGKNRGLELEILDTNVGKKRSTAMLSGGESFLASLALALGLSDAIMNTAGQIEIDTLFIDEGFGTLDQDRLQSAVDCLLELAGRNRMIGIISHVEELKSTIPNKIIVTYEKERGSTLSLMY
;
A
#
# COMPACT_ATOMS: atom_id res chain seq x y z
N TYR A 1 4.85 -13.73 6.05
CA TYR A 1 5.46 -15.04 6.38
C TYR A 1 5.53 -15.88 5.12
N ARG A 2 6.68 -16.47 4.81
CA ARG A 2 6.87 -17.43 3.71
C ARG A 2 6.41 -18.80 4.18
N LYS A 3 5.60 -19.50 3.38
CA LYS A 3 5.22 -20.88 3.66
C LYS A 3 6.45 -21.78 3.51
N GLU A 4 6.80 -22.52 4.55
CA GLU A 4 7.82 -23.56 4.45
C GLU A 4 7.24 -24.73 3.66
N ASP A 5 7.71 -24.89 2.43
CA ASP A 5 7.35 -26.05 1.61
C ASP A 5 7.93 -27.33 2.23
N ASN A 6 7.06 -28.17 2.72
CA ASN A 6 7.36 -29.59 2.86
C ASN A 6 7.48 -30.18 1.46
N PHE A 7 8.72 -30.31 0.98
CA PHE A 7 9.08 -30.87 -0.30
C PHE A 7 8.60 -32.33 -0.44
N LYS A 8 7.35 -32.52 -0.87
CA LYS A 8 6.87 -33.81 -1.39
C LYS A 8 6.03 -33.56 -2.64
N GLY A 9 6.71 -33.78 -3.78
CA GLY A 9 6.08 -34.27 -4.99
C GLY A 9 5.34 -33.25 -5.87
N GLY A 10 5.96 -32.87 -6.97
CA GLY A 10 5.34 -32.77 -8.29
C GLY A 10 4.25 -31.76 -8.53
N GLY A 11 4.55 -30.65 -9.24
CA GLY A 11 3.54 -29.98 -10.04
C GLY A 11 3.41 -28.46 -9.81
N LYS A 12 3.94 -27.71 -10.76
CA LYS A 12 3.36 -26.47 -11.31
C LYS A 12 2.88 -25.35 -10.39
N ASN A 13 3.63 -24.87 -9.42
CA ASN A 13 3.60 -23.45 -9.06
C ASN A 13 4.79 -23.14 -8.13
N ARG A 14 5.94 -22.86 -8.72
CA ARG A 14 7.10 -22.36 -7.99
C ARG A 14 6.93 -20.85 -7.81
N GLY A 15 6.03 -20.45 -6.93
CA GLY A 15 5.83 -19.07 -6.53
C GLY A 15 6.13 -18.87 -5.04
N LEU A 16 6.40 -17.65 -4.63
CA LEU A 16 6.42 -17.25 -3.23
C LEU A 16 4.97 -17.30 -2.69
N GLU A 17 4.64 -18.37 -1.97
CA GLU A 17 3.39 -18.40 -1.21
C GLU A 17 3.56 -17.60 0.09
N LEU A 18 2.71 -16.60 0.28
CA LEU A 18 2.69 -15.76 1.47
C LEU A 18 1.59 -16.22 2.42
N GLU A 19 1.89 -16.21 3.71
CA GLU A 19 0.93 -16.44 4.78
C GLU A 19 0.92 -15.23 5.72
N ILE A 20 -0.24 -14.94 6.28
CA ILE A 20 -0.43 -13.90 7.30
C ILE A 20 -0.50 -14.57 8.68
N LEU A 21 0.30 -14.10 9.62
CA LEU A 21 0.16 -14.47 11.02
C LEU A 21 -0.83 -13.51 11.67
N ASP A 22 -2.00 -14.01 12.04
CA ASP A 22 -2.96 -13.27 12.84
C ASP A 22 -2.49 -13.32 14.30
N THR A 23 -1.98 -12.19 14.79
CA THR A 23 -1.42 -12.10 16.16
C THR A 23 -2.46 -12.18 17.26
N ASN A 24 -3.75 -11.87 16.97
CA ASN A 24 -4.82 -11.94 17.95
C ASN A 24 -5.18 -13.38 18.30
N VAL A 25 -5.12 -14.27 17.31
CA VAL A 25 -5.44 -15.70 17.49
C VAL A 25 -4.21 -16.61 17.40
N GLY A 26 -3.04 -16.08 17.08
CA GLY A 26 -1.78 -16.83 16.97
C GLY A 26 -1.77 -17.85 15.82
N LYS A 27 -2.65 -17.70 14.80
CA LYS A 27 -2.77 -18.65 13.69
C LYS A 27 -2.34 -18.02 12.37
N LYS A 28 -1.67 -18.85 11.57
CA LYS A 28 -1.36 -18.51 10.17
C LYS A 28 -2.59 -18.77 9.30
N ARG A 29 -2.84 -17.86 8.35
CA ARG A 29 -3.90 -18.02 7.34
C ARG A 29 -3.38 -17.62 5.96
N SER A 30 -3.97 -18.20 4.92
CA SER A 30 -3.64 -17.87 3.54
C SER A 30 -4.04 -16.44 3.21
N THR A 31 -3.25 -15.76 2.38
CA THR A 31 -3.57 -14.44 1.84
C THR A 31 -4.88 -14.42 1.04
N ALA A 32 -5.29 -15.56 0.46
CA ALA A 32 -6.57 -15.69 -0.23
C ALA A 32 -7.80 -15.52 0.68
N MET A 33 -7.63 -15.59 2.00
CA MET A 33 -8.70 -15.42 2.98
C MET A 33 -8.82 -13.98 3.51
N LEU A 34 -8.00 -13.07 3.01
CA LEU A 34 -8.04 -11.67 3.41
C LEU A 34 -9.23 -10.95 2.78
N SER A 35 -9.83 -10.03 3.53
CA SER A 35 -10.75 -9.04 2.96
C SER A 35 -10.00 -8.09 2.01
N GLY A 36 -10.74 -7.34 1.18
CA GLY A 36 -10.12 -6.36 0.28
C GLY A 36 -9.23 -5.36 1.02
N GLY A 37 -9.70 -4.82 2.13
CA GLY A 37 -8.94 -3.89 2.96
C GLY A 37 -7.70 -4.53 3.61
N GLU A 38 -7.83 -5.75 4.15
CA GLU A 38 -6.69 -6.49 4.70
C GLU A 38 -5.64 -6.81 3.63
N SER A 39 -6.10 -7.18 2.42
CA SER A 39 -5.22 -7.44 1.28
C SER A 39 -4.46 -6.20 0.84
N PHE A 40 -5.14 -5.05 0.79
CA PHE A 40 -4.51 -3.77 0.47
C PHE A 40 -3.43 -3.40 1.50
N LEU A 41 -3.75 -3.44 2.80
CA LEU A 41 -2.79 -3.13 3.86
C LEU A 41 -1.58 -4.09 3.87
N ALA A 42 -1.81 -5.38 3.65
CA ALA A 42 -0.74 -6.37 3.56
C ALA A 42 0.18 -6.12 2.35
N SER A 43 -0.40 -5.76 1.20
CA SER A 43 0.34 -5.41 -0.01
C SER A 43 1.16 -4.14 0.17
N LEU A 44 0.58 -3.11 0.79
CA LEU A 44 1.26 -1.86 1.12
C LEU A 44 2.44 -2.11 2.06
N ALA A 45 2.24 -2.85 3.15
CA ALA A 45 3.29 -3.20 4.09
C ALA A 45 4.43 -4.00 3.43
N LEU A 46 4.09 -4.92 2.53
CA LEU A 46 5.08 -5.69 1.76
C LEU A 46 5.88 -4.80 0.81
N ALA A 47 5.22 -3.89 0.09
CA ALA A 47 5.89 -2.96 -0.83
C ALA A 47 6.86 -2.03 -0.07
N LEU A 48 6.42 -1.49 1.06
CA LEU A 48 7.26 -0.65 1.92
C LEU A 48 8.45 -1.42 2.49
N GLY A 49 8.22 -2.63 3.01
CA GLY A 49 9.29 -3.48 3.56
C GLY A 49 10.29 -3.92 2.49
N LEU A 50 9.83 -4.18 1.26
CA LEU A 50 10.71 -4.49 0.13
C LEU A 50 11.55 -3.28 -0.29
N SER A 51 10.93 -2.10 -0.34
CA SER A 51 11.64 -0.83 -0.60
C SER A 51 12.76 -0.62 0.42
N ASP A 52 12.46 -0.77 1.71
CA ASP A 52 13.45 -0.65 2.79
C ASP A 52 14.58 -1.68 2.67
N ALA A 53 14.23 -2.93 2.36
CA ALA A 53 15.22 -4.00 2.18
C ALA A 53 16.18 -3.71 1.01
N ILE A 54 15.66 -3.20 -0.11
CA ILE A 54 16.46 -2.82 -1.28
C ILE A 54 17.42 -1.69 -0.92
N MET A 55 16.94 -0.63 -0.27
CA MET A 55 17.79 0.50 0.14
C MET A 55 18.91 0.07 1.09
N ASN A 56 18.59 -0.79 2.06
CA ASN A 56 19.58 -1.28 3.01
C ASN A 56 20.62 -2.23 2.39
N THR A 57 20.26 -2.94 1.32
CA THR A 57 21.14 -3.95 0.71
C THR A 57 21.98 -3.37 -0.42
N ALA A 58 21.44 -2.45 -1.20
CA ALA A 58 22.09 -1.93 -2.40
C ALA A 58 23.06 -0.75 -2.14
N GLY A 59 23.04 -0.16 -0.95
CA GLY A 59 24.01 0.84 -0.47
C GLY A 59 24.12 2.15 -1.26
N GLN A 60 23.51 2.23 -2.44
CA GLN A 60 23.56 3.39 -3.35
C GLN A 60 22.23 3.69 -4.07
N ILE A 61 21.19 2.88 -3.82
CA ILE A 61 19.87 3.14 -4.42
C ILE A 61 18.99 3.76 -3.35
N GLU A 62 18.68 5.04 -3.52
CA GLU A 62 17.68 5.72 -2.71
C GLU A 62 16.34 5.67 -3.43
N ILE A 63 15.35 5.00 -2.82
CA ILE A 63 13.96 5.06 -3.27
C ILE A 63 13.27 6.09 -2.38
N ASP A 64 13.28 7.32 -2.83
CA ASP A 64 12.74 8.48 -2.11
C ASP A 64 11.28 8.80 -2.49
N THR A 65 10.76 8.16 -3.52
CA THR A 65 9.41 8.42 -4.05
C THR A 65 8.61 7.13 -4.16
N LEU A 66 7.39 7.14 -3.62
CA LEU A 66 6.42 6.05 -3.72
C LEU A 66 5.09 6.60 -4.24
N PHE A 67 4.53 5.94 -5.25
CA PHE A 67 3.16 6.22 -5.70
C PHE A 67 2.24 5.05 -5.34
N ILE A 68 1.09 5.38 -4.74
CA ILE A 68 0.03 4.45 -4.39
C ILE A 68 -1.18 4.81 -5.23
N ASP A 69 -1.58 3.89 -6.10
CA ASP A 69 -2.70 4.07 -7.01
C ASP A 69 -3.90 3.27 -6.52
N GLU A 70 -4.94 3.97 -6.04
CA GLU A 70 -6.18 3.41 -5.51
C GLU A 70 -6.00 2.47 -4.29
N GLY A 71 -7.04 1.73 -3.92
CA GLY A 71 -7.03 0.72 -2.84
C GLY A 71 -7.62 1.21 -1.51
N PHE A 72 -7.56 2.49 -1.22
CA PHE A 72 -8.05 3.05 0.05
C PHE A 72 -9.58 2.93 0.21
N GLY A 73 -10.33 2.90 -0.88
CA GLY A 73 -11.79 2.75 -0.84
C GLY A 73 -12.28 1.39 -0.31
N THR A 74 -11.40 0.43 -0.10
CA THR A 74 -11.72 -0.88 0.49
C THR A 74 -11.57 -0.90 2.01
N LEU A 75 -11.06 0.19 2.61
CA LEU A 75 -10.83 0.33 4.04
C LEU A 75 -12.06 0.93 4.74
N ASP A 76 -12.31 0.46 5.95
CA ASP A 76 -13.17 1.19 6.90
C ASP A 76 -12.44 2.45 7.41
N GLN A 77 -13.18 3.35 8.05
CA GLN A 77 -12.68 4.66 8.45
C GLN A 77 -11.48 4.58 9.42
N ASP A 78 -11.51 3.65 10.38
CA ASP A 78 -10.44 3.50 11.37
C ASP A 78 -9.14 2.99 10.73
N ARG A 79 -9.26 2.04 9.82
CA ARG A 79 -8.13 1.51 9.06
C ARG A 79 -7.58 2.52 8.05
N LEU A 80 -8.47 3.29 7.42
CA LEU A 80 -8.08 4.38 6.52
C LEU A 80 -7.23 5.40 7.27
N GLN A 81 -7.70 5.87 8.43
CA GLN A 81 -6.95 6.83 9.24
C GLN A 81 -5.59 6.27 9.65
N SER A 82 -5.55 5.03 10.14
CA SER A 82 -4.30 4.37 10.53
C SER A 82 -3.30 4.23 9.37
N ALA A 83 -3.79 3.92 8.16
CA ALA A 83 -2.97 3.83 6.96
C ALA A 83 -2.39 5.21 6.58
N VAL A 84 -3.22 6.25 6.61
CA VAL A 84 -2.79 7.62 6.30
C VAL A 84 -1.75 8.13 7.31
N ASP A 85 -1.97 7.92 8.59
CA ASP A 85 -1.02 8.30 9.65
C ASP A 85 0.35 7.64 9.44
N CYS A 86 0.35 6.34 9.11
CA CYS A 86 1.57 5.60 8.77
C CYS A 86 2.29 6.20 7.55
N LEU A 87 1.55 6.53 6.49
CA LEU A 87 2.12 7.12 5.28
C LEU A 87 2.67 8.54 5.53
N LEU A 88 1.99 9.35 6.33
CA LEU A 88 2.46 10.68 6.72
C LEU A 88 3.76 10.60 7.55
N GLU A 89 3.85 9.63 8.47
CA GLU A 89 5.08 9.38 9.21
C GLU A 89 6.25 8.99 8.29
N LEU A 90 5.98 8.14 7.31
CA LEU A 90 6.99 7.74 6.32
C LEU A 90 7.42 8.90 5.42
N ALA A 91 6.48 9.75 5.00
CA ALA A 91 6.78 10.95 4.22
C ALA A 91 7.67 11.93 5.03
N GLY A 92 7.48 12.03 6.34
CA GLY A 92 8.34 12.83 7.22
C GLY A 92 9.79 12.36 7.32
N ARG A 93 10.10 11.15 6.84
CA ARG A 93 11.45 10.55 6.85
C ARG A 93 12.23 10.75 5.54
N ASN A 94 12.06 11.89 4.87
CA ASN A 94 12.72 12.22 3.61
C ASN A 94 12.25 11.39 2.40
N ARG A 95 10.97 10.99 2.41
CA ARG A 95 10.32 10.32 1.29
C ARG A 95 9.15 11.13 0.76
N MET A 96 8.99 11.17 -0.54
CA MET A 96 7.80 11.71 -1.19
C MET A 96 6.78 10.58 -1.41
N ILE A 97 5.56 10.74 -0.89
CA ILE A 97 4.48 9.78 -1.10
C ILE A 97 3.38 10.46 -1.90
N GLY A 98 3.13 9.97 -3.10
CA GLY A 98 2.00 10.36 -3.94
C GLY A 98 0.87 9.35 -3.82
N ILE A 99 -0.35 9.84 -3.62
CA ILE A 99 -1.55 9.01 -3.53
C ILE A 99 -2.51 9.43 -4.63
N ILE A 100 -2.96 8.47 -5.43
CA ILE A 100 -4.01 8.65 -6.43
C ILE A 100 -5.26 7.98 -5.86
N SER A 101 -6.31 8.75 -5.61
CA SER A 101 -7.55 8.21 -5.03
C SER A 101 -8.75 9.11 -5.28
N HIS A 102 -9.93 8.51 -5.27
CA HIS A 102 -11.21 9.22 -5.29
C HIS A 102 -11.88 9.31 -3.90
N VAL A 103 -11.22 8.83 -2.85
CA VAL A 103 -11.76 8.81 -1.46
C VAL A 103 -11.78 10.22 -0.89
N GLU A 104 -12.96 10.70 -0.50
CA GLU A 104 -13.16 12.08 -0.01
C GLU A 104 -12.43 12.36 1.31
N GLU A 105 -12.34 11.36 2.19
CA GLU A 105 -11.62 11.47 3.46
C GLU A 105 -10.14 11.80 3.26
N LEU A 106 -9.51 11.24 2.23
CA LEU A 106 -8.12 11.56 1.87
C LEU A 106 -7.97 13.01 1.42
N LYS A 107 -8.98 13.57 0.74
CA LYS A 107 -8.96 14.97 0.30
C LYS A 107 -8.97 15.95 1.48
N SER A 108 -9.57 15.58 2.59
CA SER A 108 -9.61 16.42 3.79
C SER A 108 -8.34 16.32 4.63
N THR A 109 -7.69 15.14 4.61
CA THR A 109 -6.54 14.84 5.48
C THR A 109 -5.21 15.28 4.87
N ILE A 110 -5.06 15.15 3.54
CA ILE A 110 -3.80 15.45 2.85
C ILE A 110 -3.80 16.92 2.41
N PRO A 111 -2.82 17.73 2.87
CA PRO A 111 -2.82 19.18 2.59
C PRO A 111 -2.49 19.51 1.13
N ASN A 112 -1.45 18.90 0.57
CA ASN A 112 -1.00 19.18 -0.79
C ASN A 112 -1.70 18.28 -1.79
N LYS A 113 -2.45 18.86 -2.73
CA LYS A 113 -3.32 18.10 -3.65
C LYS A 113 -3.26 18.62 -5.08
N ILE A 114 -3.34 17.68 -6.01
CA ILE A 114 -3.62 17.95 -7.42
C ILE A 114 -5.04 17.45 -7.67
N ILE A 115 -5.96 18.36 -7.96
CA ILE A 115 -7.35 18.01 -8.25
C ILE A 115 -7.52 17.93 -9.76
N VAL A 116 -8.00 16.78 -10.23
CA VAL A 116 -8.36 16.55 -11.63
C VAL A 116 -9.87 16.65 -11.76
N THR A 117 -10.34 17.61 -12.55
CA THR A 117 -11.77 17.80 -12.83
C THR A 117 -12.04 17.55 -14.31
N TYR A 118 -13.04 16.74 -14.61
CA TYR A 118 -13.47 16.49 -15.98
C TYR A 118 -14.69 17.34 -16.33
N GLU A 119 -14.58 18.15 -17.37
CA GLU A 119 -15.68 18.92 -17.97
C GLU A 119 -15.97 18.43 -19.37
N LYS A 120 -17.25 18.16 -19.66
CA LYS A 120 -17.68 17.53 -20.92
C LYS A 120 -17.29 18.32 -22.18
N GLU A 121 -17.17 19.65 -22.06
CA GLU A 121 -16.86 20.54 -23.19
C GLU A 121 -15.36 20.94 -23.27
N ARG A 122 -14.65 20.88 -22.15
CA ARG A 122 -13.25 21.33 -22.02
C ARG A 122 -12.25 20.22 -21.76
N GLY A 123 -12.72 18.99 -21.52
CA GLY A 123 -11.87 17.88 -21.14
C GLY A 123 -11.43 17.96 -19.67
N SER A 124 -10.27 17.39 -19.36
CA SER A 124 -9.73 17.37 -17.99
C SER A 124 -8.93 18.62 -17.69
N THR A 125 -9.18 19.20 -16.54
CA THR A 125 -8.44 20.34 -15.98
C THR A 125 -7.75 19.97 -14.69
N LEU A 126 -6.64 20.62 -14.37
CA LEU A 126 -5.85 20.41 -13.16
C LEU A 126 -5.87 21.68 -12.32
N SER A 127 -6.04 21.52 -11.00
CA SER A 127 -5.87 22.59 -10.03
C SER A 127 -5.01 22.12 -8.86
N LEU A 128 -4.13 23.02 -8.36
CA LEU A 128 -3.26 22.75 -7.23
C LEU A 128 -3.86 23.36 -5.97
N MET A 129 -3.83 22.64 -4.86
CA MET A 129 -4.19 23.12 -3.52
C MET A 129 -3.03 22.80 -2.56
N TYR A 130 -2.68 23.81 -1.76
CA TYR A 130 -1.62 23.75 -0.74
C TYR A 130 -2.20 23.95 0.65
#